data_2015cc9f2fac92cd19af9edcbd072d69
#
_entry.id   2015cc9f2fac92cd19af9edcbd072d69
#
_cell.length_a   1.000
_cell.length_b   1.000
_cell.length_c   1.000
_cell.angle_alpha   90.00
_cell.angle_beta   90.00
_cell.angle_gamma   90.00
#
_symmetry.space_group_name_H-M   'P 1'
#
loop_
_entity.id
_entity.type
_entity.pdbx_description
1 polymer ?
#
loop_
_entity_poly.entity_id
_entity_poly.type
_entity_poly.pdbx_seq_one_letter_code
_entity_poly.pdbx_strand_id
1 'polypeptide(L)'
;MKTKKYYITTPLYYVNDKPHIGHAYTTLAADILARHLRSKDVPVHFQTGTDEHGSNIEKIAREKGVEPKAWCDGISADFRELWKTLNVKYDHFIRTTDPAHEAGVQAVFEKLIKSGDIYLGSYSGLYCSSCEAFYDEGELKEKNCPVHGRPVELVSEETYFFKLSRYGEALLKHYEQHPDFLSPRYRAQELINFAKSGLKDISVSRTKVSWGVPVRSNPKHTVYVWFDALLNYATGAGYNPESVSPDFPVLWPADVHLVGKEIFRFHGVIWPAMLMALGVELPRKVYAHGWWTINGDKMSKSRGNFIKAEDVVKEYGVDALRYFVFREVTFGQDGDFSMDAFRRRYNADLANDLGNLFSRVMNMAAKYLDHRLPEKPEASETFRELASWTPAIHRSMETLQFSDALEKIWQGVGTLNRLVDTKKPWEMAKSNPKALKPFLHEMVWCLRIIAAWIDPFMPDTASRMHLQLGIGKTHEAGAEPQKVPPLFPRKQNETPKDIKTN
;
A
#
# COMPACT_ATOMS: atom_id res chain seq x y z
N MET A 1 13.98 -18.41 -20.79
CA MET A 1 13.44 -18.36 -19.42
C MET A 1 12.61 -17.09 -19.28
N LYS A 2 11.44 -17.14 -18.59
CA LYS A 2 10.66 -15.92 -18.31
C LYS A 2 11.47 -15.02 -17.35
N THR A 3 11.44 -13.71 -17.56
CA THR A 3 12.16 -12.74 -16.73
C THR A 3 11.52 -12.68 -15.34
N LYS A 4 12.33 -12.75 -14.27
CA LYS A 4 11.93 -12.56 -12.88
C LYS A 4 11.21 -11.23 -12.74
N LYS A 5 10.05 -11.22 -12.08
CA LYS A 5 9.31 -10.00 -11.77
C LYS A 5 9.57 -9.58 -10.32
N TYR A 6 9.54 -8.28 -10.08
CA TYR A 6 9.51 -7.73 -8.74
C TYR A 6 8.11 -7.93 -8.16
N TYR A 7 7.99 -8.76 -7.12
CA TYR A 7 6.70 -9.15 -6.56
C TYR A 7 6.38 -8.34 -5.29
N ILE A 8 5.35 -7.50 -5.41
CA ILE A 8 4.83 -6.65 -4.33
C ILE A 8 3.49 -7.18 -3.88
N THR A 9 3.26 -7.27 -2.58
CA THR A 9 1.97 -7.64 -2.02
C THR A 9 1.48 -6.68 -0.95
N THR A 10 0.17 -6.54 -0.84
CA THR A 10 -0.51 -6.03 0.35
C THR A 10 -1.01 -7.19 1.21
N PRO A 11 -1.47 -6.98 2.45
CA PRO A 11 -2.26 -7.99 3.15
C PRO A 11 -3.58 -8.21 2.40
N LEU A 12 -4.22 -9.33 2.66
CA LEU A 12 -5.62 -9.50 2.29
C LEU A 12 -6.51 -8.71 3.25
N TYR A 13 -7.47 -8.01 2.69
CA TYR A 13 -8.41 -7.20 3.46
C TYR A 13 -9.58 -8.04 3.92
N TYR A 14 -9.82 -8.05 5.23
CA TYR A 14 -10.89 -8.81 5.83
C TYR A 14 -12.24 -8.19 5.50
N VAL A 15 -13.15 -8.99 4.94
CA VAL A 15 -14.44 -8.51 4.39
C VAL A 15 -15.54 -8.35 5.44
N ASN A 16 -15.17 -7.92 6.65
CA ASN A 16 -16.11 -7.71 7.75
C ASN A 16 -16.94 -6.43 7.60
N ASP A 17 -16.50 -5.46 6.80
CA ASP A 17 -17.20 -4.22 6.50
C ASP A 17 -16.63 -3.59 5.21
N LYS A 18 -17.32 -2.53 4.72
CA LYS A 18 -16.87 -1.74 3.55
C LYS A 18 -15.48 -1.14 3.77
N PRO A 19 -14.68 -1.00 2.69
CA PRO A 19 -13.35 -0.42 2.79
C PRO A 19 -13.35 1.04 3.26
N HIS A 20 -12.23 1.49 3.81
CA HIS A 20 -11.99 2.86 4.26
C HIS A 20 -10.54 3.29 4.00
N ILE A 21 -10.20 4.55 4.27
CA ILE A 21 -8.88 5.15 3.97
C ILE A 21 -7.70 4.39 4.62
N GLY A 22 -7.91 3.71 5.75
CA GLY A 22 -6.88 2.89 6.38
C GLY A 22 -6.44 1.70 5.51
N HIS A 23 -7.37 1.08 4.77
CA HIS A 23 -7.07 0.04 3.79
C HIS A 23 -6.37 0.63 2.55
N ALA A 24 -6.74 1.86 2.16
CA ALA A 24 -6.17 2.55 1.03
C ALA A 24 -4.67 2.83 1.19
N TYR A 25 -4.21 3.13 2.40
CA TYR A 25 -2.82 3.52 2.67
C TYR A 25 -1.80 2.47 2.23
N THR A 26 -2.00 1.21 2.62
CA THR A 26 -1.13 0.10 2.21
C THR A 26 -1.15 -0.12 0.70
N THR A 27 -2.37 -0.12 0.12
CA THR A 27 -2.54 -0.39 -1.32
C THR A 27 -1.97 0.74 -2.17
N LEU A 28 -2.12 2.00 -1.74
CA LEU A 28 -1.51 3.14 -2.40
C LEU A 28 0.03 3.09 -2.32
N ALA A 29 0.60 2.66 -1.18
CA ALA A 29 2.05 2.48 -1.06
C ALA A 29 2.58 1.44 -2.05
N ALA A 30 1.88 0.31 -2.19
CA ALA A 30 2.21 -0.73 -3.15
C ALA A 30 2.10 -0.24 -4.60
N ASP A 31 1.03 0.51 -4.94
CA ASP A 31 0.83 1.08 -6.27
C ASP A 31 1.91 2.11 -6.63
N ILE A 32 2.28 2.98 -5.68
CA ILE A 32 3.34 3.97 -5.87
C ILE A 32 4.67 3.30 -6.16
N LEU A 33 5.05 2.27 -5.37
CA LEU A 33 6.28 1.51 -5.61
C LEU A 33 6.21 0.79 -6.96
N ALA A 34 5.07 0.16 -7.29
CA ALA A 34 4.88 -0.54 -8.56
C ALA A 34 5.01 0.40 -9.76
N ARG A 35 4.39 1.59 -9.71
CA ARG A 35 4.51 2.61 -10.76
C ARG A 35 5.94 3.10 -10.91
N HIS A 36 6.62 3.36 -9.79
CA HIS A 36 8.01 3.78 -9.79
C HIS A 36 8.92 2.75 -10.46
N LEU A 37 8.79 1.48 -10.11
CA LEU A 37 9.60 0.42 -10.71
C LEU A 37 9.28 0.21 -12.20
N ARG A 38 7.99 0.26 -12.57
CA ARG A 38 7.56 0.17 -13.98
C ARG A 38 8.09 1.33 -14.82
N SER A 39 8.20 2.53 -14.28
CA SER A 39 8.80 3.69 -15.00
C SER A 39 10.29 3.53 -15.25
N LYS A 40 10.94 2.56 -14.59
CA LYS A 40 12.34 2.15 -14.79
C LYS A 40 12.45 0.85 -15.60
N ASP A 41 11.41 0.45 -16.30
CA ASP A 41 11.33 -0.79 -17.09
C ASP A 41 11.57 -2.08 -16.27
N VAL A 42 11.37 -2.03 -14.95
CA VAL A 42 11.42 -3.21 -14.10
C VAL A 42 10.09 -3.96 -14.22
N PRO A 43 10.10 -5.25 -14.60
CA PRO A 43 8.88 -6.05 -14.61
C PRO A 43 8.33 -6.22 -13.18
N VAL A 44 7.09 -5.82 -12.94
CA VAL A 44 6.43 -5.86 -11.62
C VAL A 44 5.22 -6.77 -11.66
N HIS A 45 4.98 -7.48 -10.56
CA HIS A 45 3.71 -8.13 -10.24
C HIS A 45 3.22 -7.61 -8.91
N PHE A 46 2.10 -6.90 -8.92
CA PHE A 46 1.46 -6.36 -7.73
C PHE A 46 0.18 -7.13 -7.42
N GLN A 47 0.17 -7.84 -6.29
CA GLN A 47 -0.97 -8.58 -5.78
C GLN A 47 -1.60 -7.90 -4.57
N THR A 48 -2.92 -7.84 -4.56
CA THR A 48 -3.78 -7.47 -3.43
C THR A 48 -4.98 -8.42 -3.40
N GLY A 49 -5.88 -8.31 -2.44
CA GLY A 49 -7.05 -9.17 -2.41
C GLY A 49 -7.86 -9.08 -1.13
N THR A 50 -8.73 -10.06 -0.91
CA THR A 50 -9.64 -10.15 0.24
C THR A 50 -9.50 -11.46 0.99
N ASP A 51 -9.54 -11.36 2.33
CA ASP A 51 -9.66 -12.47 3.27
C ASP A 51 -11.15 -12.66 3.60
N GLU A 52 -11.70 -13.81 3.26
CA GLU A 52 -13.13 -14.04 3.18
C GLU A 52 -13.65 -15.15 4.09
N HIS A 53 -12.77 -15.85 4.80
CA HIS A 53 -13.13 -16.94 5.67
C HIS A 53 -13.21 -16.52 7.15
N GLY A 54 -13.73 -17.44 8.00
CA GLY A 54 -13.76 -17.32 9.45
C GLY A 54 -15.13 -17.10 10.06
N SER A 55 -15.19 -17.27 11.38
CA SER A 55 -16.43 -17.26 12.16
C SER A 55 -17.12 -15.89 12.16
N ASN A 56 -16.33 -14.81 12.06
CA ASN A 56 -16.86 -13.46 12.06
C ASN A 56 -17.66 -13.16 10.79
N ILE A 57 -17.18 -13.62 9.62
CA ILE A 57 -17.89 -13.49 8.35
C ILE A 57 -19.18 -14.31 8.37
N GLU A 58 -19.12 -15.56 8.84
CA GLU A 58 -20.29 -16.41 9.00
C GLU A 58 -21.35 -15.74 9.88
N LYS A 59 -20.94 -15.14 11.00
CA LYS A 59 -21.81 -14.41 11.91
C LYS A 59 -22.46 -13.20 11.21
N ILE A 60 -21.67 -12.35 10.55
CA ILE A 60 -22.18 -11.15 9.86
C ILE A 60 -23.17 -11.54 8.77
N ALA A 61 -22.84 -12.53 7.95
CA ALA A 61 -23.72 -13.01 6.88
C ALA A 61 -25.07 -13.50 7.44
N ARG A 62 -25.04 -14.28 8.52
CA ARG A 62 -26.25 -14.72 9.22
C ARG A 62 -27.07 -13.55 9.77
N GLU A 63 -26.43 -12.55 10.40
CA GLU A 63 -27.10 -11.34 10.91
C GLU A 63 -27.75 -10.51 9.78
N LYS A 64 -27.17 -10.57 8.57
CA LYS A 64 -27.69 -9.91 7.38
C LYS A 64 -28.72 -10.74 6.60
N GLY A 65 -28.90 -12.01 6.97
CA GLY A 65 -29.81 -12.92 6.27
C GLY A 65 -29.34 -13.32 4.86
N VAL A 66 -28.03 -13.38 4.63
CA VAL A 66 -27.41 -13.74 3.36
C VAL A 66 -26.43 -14.89 3.51
N GLU A 67 -26.14 -15.60 2.42
CA GLU A 67 -25.06 -16.61 2.41
C GLU A 67 -23.68 -15.93 2.57
N PRO A 68 -22.72 -16.55 3.31
CA PRO A 68 -21.38 -15.99 3.50
C PRO A 68 -20.68 -15.63 2.19
N LYS A 69 -20.80 -16.50 1.16
CA LYS A 69 -20.19 -16.23 -0.15
C LYS A 69 -20.79 -14.98 -0.83
N ALA A 70 -22.11 -14.80 -0.75
CA ALA A 70 -22.79 -13.63 -1.32
C ALA A 70 -22.37 -12.34 -0.61
N TRP A 71 -22.21 -12.38 0.73
CA TRP A 71 -21.65 -11.28 1.49
C TRP A 71 -20.24 -10.92 1.03
N CYS A 72 -19.34 -11.93 0.94
CA CYS A 72 -17.96 -11.75 0.49
C CYS A 72 -17.88 -11.19 -0.92
N ASP A 73 -18.73 -11.65 -1.84
CA ASP A 73 -18.79 -11.15 -3.22
C ASP A 73 -19.11 -9.65 -3.27
N GLY A 74 -20.06 -9.20 -2.44
CA GLY A 74 -20.44 -7.79 -2.34
C GLY A 74 -19.33 -6.91 -1.81
N ILE A 75 -18.71 -7.29 -0.69
CA ILE A 75 -17.62 -6.49 -0.08
C ILE A 75 -16.35 -6.52 -0.94
N SER A 76 -16.01 -7.68 -1.54
CA SER A 76 -14.90 -7.77 -2.46
C SER A 76 -15.06 -6.86 -3.69
N ALA A 77 -16.29 -6.72 -4.20
CA ALA A 77 -16.61 -5.75 -5.25
C ALA A 77 -16.43 -4.29 -4.78
N ASP A 78 -16.83 -3.96 -3.55
CA ASP A 78 -16.61 -2.63 -2.95
C ASP A 78 -15.10 -2.30 -2.86
N PHE A 79 -14.23 -3.27 -2.49
CA PHE A 79 -12.78 -3.08 -2.50
C PHE A 79 -12.24 -2.82 -3.91
N ARG A 80 -12.68 -3.56 -4.92
CA ARG A 80 -12.27 -3.35 -6.32
C ARG A 80 -12.69 -1.97 -6.84
N GLU A 81 -13.90 -1.51 -6.49
CA GLU A 81 -14.37 -0.18 -6.88
C GLU A 81 -13.59 0.94 -6.17
N LEU A 82 -13.26 0.75 -4.88
CA LEU A 82 -12.37 1.69 -4.19
C LEU A 82 -10.99 1.77 -4.86
N TRP A 83 -10.39 0.63 -5.22
CA TRP A 83 -9.09 0.62 -5.92
C TRP A 83 -9.15 1.34 -7.26
N LYS A 84 -10.24 1.19 -7.99
CA LYS A 84 -10.48 1.92 -9.23
C LYS A 84 -10.62 3.43 -8.97
N THR A 85 -11.42 3.83 -7.98
CA THR A 85 -11.58 5.23 -7.57
C THR A 85 -10.25 5.88 -7.17
N LEU A 86 -9.37 5.11 -6.53
CA LEU A 86 -8.04 5.55 -6.10
C LEU A 86 -6.95 5.44 -7.18
N ASN A 87 -7.32 5.07 -8.41
CA ASN A 87 -6.41 4.86 -9.54
C ASN A 87 -5.28 3.86 -9.21
N VAL A 88 -5.60 2.79 -8.45
CA VAL A 88 -4.68 1.70 -8.14
C VAL A 88 -4.62 0.72 -9.31
N LYS A 89 -3.41 0.31 -9.71
CA LYS A 89 -3.16 -0.64 -10.82
C LYS A 89 -2.44 -1.89 -10.31
N TYR A 90 -3.21 -2.80 -9.72
CA TYR A 90 -2.75 -4.14 -9.36
C TYR A 90 -2.78 -5.08 -10.58
N ASP A 91 -1.96 -6.13 -10.55
CA ASP A 91 -1.95 -7.18 -11.58
C ASP A 91 -2.83 -8.37 -11.19
N HIS A 92 -2.91 -8.68 -9.89
CA HIS A 92 -3.69 -9.78 -9.37
C HIS A 92 -4.51 -9.37 -8.15
N PHE A 93 -5.78 -9.76 -8.13
CA PHE A 93 -6.67 -9.63 -7.00
C PHE A 93 -7.12 -11.01 -6.58
N ILE A 94 -6.48 -11.56 -5.55
CA ILE A 94 -6.77 -12.89 -5.02
C ILE A 94 -7.85 -12.84 -3.95
N ARG A 95 -8.67 -13.87 -3.88
CA ARG A 95 -9.67 -14.08 -2.82
C ARG A 95 -9.37 -15.42 -2.12
N THR A 96 -9.50 -15.47 -0.80
CA THR A 96 -9.31 -16.76 -0.11
C THR A 96 -10.37 -17.81 -0.48
N THR A 97 -11.50 -17.36 -1.05
CA THR A 97 -12.54 -18.25 -1.64
C THR A 97 -12.26 -18.65 -3.11
N ASP A 98 -11.11 -18.28 -3.69
CA ASP A 98 -10.75 -18.75 -5.03
C ASP A 98 -10.41 -20.27 -4.96
N PRO A 99 -10.98 -21.11 -5.85
CA PRO A 99 -10.78 -22.55 -5.78
C PRO A 99 -9.31 -23.00 -5.85
N ALA A 100 -8.48 -22.26 -6.59
CA ALA A 100 -7.05 -22.55 -6.68
C ALA A 100 -6.31 -22.27 -5.36
N HIS A 101 -6.74 -21.23 -4.63
CA HIS A 101 -6.20 -20.93 -3.31
C HIS A 101 -6.61 -21.98 -2.30
N GLU A 102 -7.92 -22.34 -2.21
CA GLU A 102 -8.42 -23.35 -1.30
C GLU A 102 -7.72 -24.71 -1.51
N ALA A 103 -7.58 -25.14 -2.78
CA ALA A 103 -6.85 -26.37 -3.11
C ALA A 103 -5.38 -26.31 -2.67
N GLY A 104 -4.72 -25.15 -2.83
CA GLY A 104 -3.35 -24.91 -2.36
C GLY A 104 -3.23 -25.00 -0.85
N VAL A 105 -4.17 -24.38 -0.11
CA VAL A 105 -4.23 -24.42 1.36
C VAL A 105 -4.40 -25.86 1.86
N GLN A 106 -5.33 -26.61 1.28
CA GLN A 106 -5.55 -28.03 1.62
C GLN A 106 -4.29 -28.86 1.38
N ALA A 107 -3.65 -28.70 0.22
CA ALA A 107 -2.44 -29.47 -0.11
C ALA A 107 -1.27 -29.12 0.82
N VAL A 108 -1.10 -27.84 1.19
CA VAL A 108 -0.10 -27.39 2.17
C VAL A 108 -0.37 -27.99 3.55
N PHE A 109 -1.61 -27.95 4.02
CA PHE A 109 -1.98 -28.47 5.33
C PHE A 109 -1.69 -29.99 5.43
N GLU A 110 -2.07 -30.77 4.41
CA GLU A 110 -1.79 -32.21 4.33
C GLU A 110 -0.28 -32.51 4.27
N LYS A 111 0.49 -31.67 3.51
CA LYS A 111 1.95 -31.85 3.47
C LYS A 111 2.58 -31.63 4.84
N LEU A 112 2.11 -30.63 5.61
CA LEU A 112 2.63 -30.34 6.94
C LEU A 112 2.18 -31.36 8.01
N ILE A 113 1.02 -31.98 7.86
CA ILE A 113 0.64 -33.14 8.67
C ILE A 113 1.61 -34.32 8.40
N LYS A 114 1.87 -34.62 7.13
CA LYS A 114 2.78 -35.72 6.74
C LYS A 114 4.21 -35.53 7.23
N SER A 115 4.72 -34.28 7.23
CA SER A 115 6.06 -33.95 7.75
C SER A 115 6.11 -33.93 9.28
N GLY A 116 4.96 -33.94 9.95
CA GLY A 116 4.84 -33.83 11.40
C GLY A 116 5.07 -32.43 11.95
N ASP A 117 5.03 -31.42 11.08
CA ASP A 117 5.04 -29.99 11.49
C ASP A 117 3.65 -29.52 11.92
N ILE A 118 2.59 -30.24 11.52
CA ILE A 118 1.24 -30.10 12.06
C ILE A 118 0.84 -31.42 12.76
N TYR A 119 0.28 -31.33 13.98
CA TYR A 119 -0.19 -32.47 14.74
C TYR A 119 -1.52 -32.18 15.43
N LEU A 120 -2.32 -33.21 15.66
CA LEU A 120 -3.59 -33.14 16.37
C LEU A 120 -3.37 -33.11 17.88
N GLY A 121 -4.07 -32.23 18.59
CA GLY A 121 -4.04 -32.14 20.04
C GLY A 121 -5.30 -31.49 20.59
N SER A 122 -5.34 -31.23 21.88
CA SER A 122 -6.42 -30.46 22.51
C SER A 122 -5.89 -29.15 23.08
N TYR A 123 -6.66 -28.10 22.92
CA TYR A 123 -6.32 -26.78 23.45
C TYR A 123 -7.44 -26.28 24.36
N SER A 124 -7.06 -25.70 25.49
CA SER A 124 -7.96 -24.92 26.35
C SER A 124 -7.32 -23.57 26.58
N GLY A 125 -7.99 -22.49 26.19
CA GLY A 125 -7.44 -21.13 26.30
C GLY A 125 -8.48 -20.04 26.15
N LEU A 126 -8.05 -18.81 26.42
CA LEU A 126 -8.88 -17.62 26.37
C LEU A 126 -8.97 -17.09 24.92
N TYR A 127 -10.15 -17.21 24.33
CA TYR A 127 -10.39 -16.94 22.91
C TYR A 127 -11.14 -15.64 22.71
N CYS A 128 -10.65 -14.80 21.79
CA CYS A 128 -11.37 -13.61 21.33
C CYS A 128 -12.01 -13.89 19.95
N SER A 129 -13.33 -13.93 19.90
CA SER A 129 -14.08 -14.17 18.66
C SER A 129 -13.90 -13.08 17.59
N SER A 130 -13.55 -11.86 17.99
CA SER A 130 -13.31 -10.75 17.03
C SER A 130 -11.92 -10.76 16.41
N CYS A 131 -10.90 -11.28 17.11
CA CYS A 131 -9.56 -11.51 16.56
C CYS A 131 -9.44 -12.88 15.90
N GLU A 132 -10.38 -13.79 16.21
CA GLU A 132 -10.26 -15.22 15.95
C GLU A 132 -8.95 -15.82 16.49
N ALA A 133 -8.49 -15.35 17.67
CA ALA A 133 -7.21 -15.68 18.25
C ALA A 133 -7.33 -16.03 19.73
N PHE A 134 -6.45 -16.93 20.17
CA PHE A 134 -6.25 -17.24 21.58
C PHE A 134 -5.22 -16.29 22.20
N TYR A 135 -5.38 -16.03 23.49
CA TYR A 135 -4.52 -15.17 24.30
C TYR A 135 -4.10 -15.90 25.57
N ASP A 136 -2.85 -15.71 26.01
CA ASP A 136 -2.44 -16.04 27.36
C ASP A 136 -3.00 -14.99 28.35
N GLU A 137 -3.21 -15.38 29.62
CA GLU A 137 -3.73 -14.45 30.65
C GLU A 137 -2.92 -13.18 30.78
N GLY A 138 -1.58 -13.28 30.63
CA GLY A 138 -0.65 -12.14 30.70
C GLY A 138 -0.73 -11.18 29.51
N GLU A 139 -1.39 -11.58 28.42
CA GLU A 139 -1.60 -10.72 27.23
C GLU A 139 -2.88 -9.89 27.33
N LEU A 140 -3.77 -10.24 28.27
CA LEU A 140 -5.07 -9.57 28.42
C LEU A 140 -4.94 -8.24 29.15
N LYS A 141 -5.77 -7.27 28.79
CA LYS A 141 -5.99 -6.01 29.51
C LYS A 141 -7.30 -6.12 30.29
N GLU A 142 -7.24 -6.13 31.64
CA GLU A 142 -8.42 -6.24 32.51
C GLU A 142 -9.34 -7.42 32.12
N LYS A 143 -8.76 -8.57 31.83
CA LYS A 143 -9.44 -9.80 31.32
C LYS A 143 -10.10 -9.66 29.95
N ASN A 144 -9.81 -8.57 29.21
CA ASN A 144 -10.33 -8.34 27.87
C ASN A 144 -9.23 -8.48 26.81
N CYS A 145 -9.66 -8.73 25.58
CA CYS A 145 -8.79 -8.75 24.40
C CYS A 145 -8.06 -7.39 24.25
N PRO A 146 -6.72 -7.37 24.15
CA PRO A 146 -5.94 -6.12 24.07
C PRO A 146 -6.20 -5.32 22.78
N VAL A 147 -6.74 -5.98 21.74
CA VAL A 147 -7.03 -5.35 20.44
C VAL A 147 -8.43 -4.77 20.37
N HIS A 148 -9.44 -5.50 20.87
CA HIS A 148 -10.85 -5.14 20.73
C HIS A 148 -11.52 -4.65 22.03
N GLY A 149 -10.84 -4.77 23.20
CA GLY A 149 -11.39 -4.39 24.49
C GLY A 149 -12.63 -5.21 24.91
N ARG A 150 -12.87 -6.38 24.28
CA ARG A 150 -14.02 -7.26 24.56
C ARG A 150 -13.61 -8.42 25.45
N PRO A 151 -14.53 -8.97 26.27
CA PRO A 151 -14.28 -10.18 27.04
C PRO A 151 -13.83 -11.33 26.14
N VAL A 152 -12.91 -12.15 26.66
CA VAL A 152 -12.49 -13.41 26.05
C VAL A 152 -13.23 -14.56 26.72
N GLU A 153 -13.45 -15.65 25.98
CA GLU A 153 -14.15 -16.84 26.45
C GLU A 153 -13.16 -17.98 26.62
N LEU A 154 -13.31 -18.77 27.69
CA LEU A 154 -12.55 -20.00 27.84
C LEU A 154 -13.11 -21.07 26.88
N VAL A 155 -12.32 -21.44 25.89
CA VAL A 155 -12.68 -22.45 24.89
C VAL A 155 -11.77 -23.65 25.05
N SER A 156 -12.34 -24.85 25.08
CA SER A 156 -11.61 -26.11 24.99
C SER A 156 -12.10 -26.87 23.77
N GLU A 157 -11.18 -27.18 22.85
CA GLU A 157 -11.50 -27.94 21.66
C GLU A 157 -10.32 -28.77 21.16
N GLU A 158 -10.62 -29.82 20.42
CA GLU A 158 -9.62 -30.57 19.62
C GLU A 158 -9.19 -29.64 18.46
N THR A 159 -7.89 -29.55 18.23
CA THR A 159 -7.33 -28.70 17.18
C THR A 159 -6.03 -29.25 16.64
N TYR A 160 -5.70 -28.90 15.41
CA TYR A 160 -4.36 -29.10 14.89
C TYR A 160 -3.45 -27.97 15.34
N PHE A 161 -2.22 -28.34 15.74
CA PHE A 161 -1.16 -27.40 16.11
C PHE A 161 -0.07 -27.38 15.05
N PHE A 162 0.38 -26.17 14.70
CA PHE A 162 1.63 -25.98 13.96
C PHE A 162 2.79 -25.80 14.93
N LYS A 163 3.86 -26.59 14.74
CA LYS A 163 5.08 -26.57 15.59
C LYS A 163 5.90 -25.32 15.38
N LEU A 164 5.34 -24.15 15.67
CA LEU A 164 6.03 -22.87 15.54
C LEU A 164 7.29 -22.82 16.41
N SER A 165 7.27 -23.46 17.60
CA SER A 165 8.41 -23.53 18.52
C SER A 165 9.67 -24.10 17.88
N ARG A 166 9.54 -25.00 16.88
CA ARG A 166 10.66 -25.62 16.16
C ARG A 166 11.48 -24.62 15.35
N TYR A 167 10.89 -23.49 14.95
CA TYR A 167 11.46 -22.56 14.00
C TYR A 167 12.11 -21.33 14.64
N GLY A 168 12.06 -21.19 15.97
CA GLY A 168 12.55 -19.99 16.68
C GLY A 168 14.01 -19.68 16.39
N GLU A 169 14.92 -20.66 16.51
CA GLU A 169 16.34 -20.48 16.23
C GLU A 169 16.62 -20.16 14.77
N ALA A 170 15.92 -20.84 13.84
CA ALA A 170 16.08 -20.60 12.41
C ALA A 170 15.61 -19.19 12.00
N LEU A 171 14.53 -18.70 12.60
CA LEU A 171 14.04 -17.34 12.40
C LEU A 171 15.06 -16.31 12.92
N LEU A 172 15.57 -16.49 14.14
CA LEU A 172 16.57 -15.57 14.71
C LEU A 172 17.85 -15.51 13.87
N LYS A 173 18.33 -16.67 13.40
CA LYS A 173 19.47 -16.74 12.47
C LYS A 173 19.16 -16.03 11.15
N HIS A 174 17.96 -16.19 10.61
CA HIS A 174 17.54 -15.50 9.39
C HIS A 174 17.54 -13.97 9.58
N TYR A 175 16.98 -13.45 10.69
CA TYR A 175 16.96 -12.02 10.98
C TYR A 175 18.37 -11.42 11.15
N GLU A 176 19.29 -12.18 11.71
CA GLU A 176 20.69 -11.78 11.83
C GLU A 176 21.39 -11.69 10.47
N GLN A 177 21.16 -12.67 9.60
CA GLN A 177 21.75 -12.75 8.27
C GLN A 177 21.10 -11.76 7.27
N HIS A 178 19.84 -11.37 7.51
CA HIS A 178 19.06 -10.49 6.65
C HIS A 178 18.46 -9.33 7.45
N PRO A 179 19.28 -8.34 7.87
CA PRO A 179 18.86 -7.27 8.79
C PRO A 179 17.75 -6.36 8.24
N ASP A 180 17.52 -6.36 6.92
CA ASP A 180 16.46 -5.60 6.25
C ASP A 180 15.17 -6.41 6.03
N PHE A 181 15.16 -7.70 6.41
CA PHE A 181 13.99 -8.56 6.25
C PHE A 181 12.78 -8.02 7.01
N LEU A 182 12.96 -7.67 8.29
CA LEU A 182 11.95 -7.00 9.11
C LEU A 182 12.16 -5.48 9.06
N SER A 183 11.23 -4.77 8.48
CA SER A 183 11.32 -3.32 8.27
C SER A 183 10.03 -2.61 8.71
N PRO A 184 10.10 -1.35 9.20
CA PRO A 184 11.30 -0.59 9.49
C PRO A 184 12.03 -1.13 10.73
N ARG A 185 13.32 -0.82 10.84
CA ARG A 185 14.23 -1.44 11.83
C ARG A 185 13.80 -1.26 13.29
N TYR A 186 13.19 -0.15 13.64
CA TYR A 186 12.70 0.11 15.00
C TYR A 186 11.54 -0.81 15.41
N ARG A 187 10.76 -1.37 14.45
CA ARG A 187 9.71 -2.36 14.72
C ARG A 187 10.25 -3.78 14.77
N ALA A 188 11.34 -4.05 14.05
CA ALA A 188 11.95 -5.39 14.01
C ALA A 188 12.33 -5.90 15.40
N GLN A 189 12.79 -5.00 16.29
CA GLN A 189 13.24 -5.39 17.62
C GLN A 189 12.15 -6.06 18.47
N GLU A 190 10.90 -5.63 18.31
CA GLU A 190 9.76 -6.25 19.00
C GLU A 190 9.62 -7.75 18.61
N LEU A 191 9.68 -8.05 17.31
CA LEU A 191 9.56 -9.43 16.81
C LEU A 191 10.79 -10.28 17.16
N ILE A 192 11.98 -9.69 17.11
CA ILE A 192 13.22 -10.37 17.55
C ILE A 192 13.13 -10.74 19.03
N ASN A 193 12.67 -9.83 19.88
CA ASN A 193 12.48 -10.10 21.30
C ASN A 193 11.40 -11.16 21.53
N PHE A 194 10.29 -11.10 20.78
CA PHE A 194 9.25 -12.12 20.83
C PHE A 194 9.79 -13.50 20.43
N ALA A 195 10.57 -13.61 19.36
CA ALA A 195 11.19 -14.88 18.99
C ALA A 195 12.17 -15.41 20.04
N LYS A 196 12.96 -14.50 20.67
CA LYS A 196 13.91 -14.84 21.76
C LYS A 196 13.23 -15.30 23.03
N SER A 197 12.01 -14.86 23.34
CA SER A 197 11.28 -15.28 24.53
C SER A 197 10.79 -16.74 24.49
N GLY A 198 11.00 -17.43 23.37
CA GLY A 198 10.57 -18.81 23.13
C GLY A 198 9.19 -18.86 22.45
N LEU A 199 9.17 -19.36 21.24
CA LEU A 199 7.92 -19.53 20.49
C LEU A 199 7.17 -20.75 21.00
N LYS A 200 5.85 -20.65 21.10
CA LYS A 200 4.92 -21.77 21.42
C LYS A 200 4.24 -22.24 20.15
N ASP A 201 3.85 -23.52 20.13
CA ASP A 201 3.04 -24.08 19.04
C ASP A 201 1.68 -23.38 19.00
N ILE A 202 1.17 -23.17 17.81
CA ILE A 202 -0.07 -22.42 17.60
C ILE A 202 -1.17 -23.31 17.03
N SER A 203 -2.40 -23.10 17.51
CA SER A 203 -3.59 -23.77 16.98
C SER A 203 -3.92 -23.25 15.58
N VAL A 204 -4.02 -24.16 14.60
CA VAL A 204 -4.20 -23.85 13.17
C VAL A 204 -5.45 -24.47 12.56
N SER A 205 -6.39 -24.96 13.38
CA SER A 205 -7.71 -25.39 12.92
C SER A 205 -8.82 -25.04 13.91
N ARG A 206 -10.07 -25.15 13.49
CA ARG A 206 -11.27 -24.92 14.29
C ARG A 206 -12.31 -26.00 13.98
N THR A 207 -13.03 -26.46 15.00
CA THR A 207 -14.14 -27.42 14.85
C THR A 207 -15.52 -26.74 14.86
N LYS A 208 -15.59 -25.50 15.33
CA LYS A 208 -16.84 -24.73 15.48
C LYS A 208 -17.08 -23.71 14.37
N VAL A 209 -16.17 -23.62 13.40
CA VAL A 209 -16.25 -22.71 12.26
C VAL A 209 -16.53 -23.52 11.02
N SER A 210 -17.63 -23.25 10.32
CA SER A 210 -18.00 -23.97 9.10
C SER A 210 -17.59 -23.23 7.83
N TRP A 211 -17.47 -21.91 7.89
CA TRP A 211 -17.08 -21.08 6.75
C TRP A 211 -15.56 -20.91 6.68
N GLY A 212 -14.91 -21.73 5.85
CA GLY A 212 -13.46 -21.75 5.64
C GLY A 212 -13.01 -23.02 4.92
N VAL A 213 -11.70 -23.19 4.75
CA VAL A 213 -11.13 -24.32 4.02
C VAL A 213 -11.15 -25.57 4.89
N PRO A 214 -11.86 -26.66 4.54
CA PRO A 214 -11.89 -27.89 5.32
C PRO A 214 -10.55 -28.63 5.22
N VAL A 215 -10.09 -29.21 6.34
CA VAL A 215 -8.95 -30.14 6.36
C VAL A 215 -9.33 -31.40 5.60
N ARG A 216 -8.61 -31.71 4.52
CA ARG A 216 -8.98 -32.81 3.60
C ARG A 216 -9.03 -34.16 4.27
N SER A 217 -8.05 -34.48 5.13
CA SER A 217 -7.96 -35.75 5.87
C SER A 217 -8.89 -35.81 7.10
N ASN A 218 -9.42 -34.70 7.58
CA ASN A 218 -10.33 -34.63 8.72
C ASN A 218 -11.31 -33.43 8.56
N PRO A 219 -12.38 -33.61 7.76
CA PRO A 219 -13.33 -32.52 7.42
C PRO A 219 -14.14 -31.93 8.58
N LYS A 220 -13.99 -32.49 9.80
CA LYS A 220 -14.52 -31.88 11.03
C LYS A 220 -13.79 -30.59 11.41
N HIS A 221 -12.57 -30.43 10.89
CA HIS A 221 -11.73 -29.26 11.12
C HIS A 221 -11.72 -28.33 9.91
N THR A 222 -11.84 -27.05 10.17
CA THR A 222 -11.63 -25.97 9.20
C THR A 222 -10.27 -25.34 9.49
N VAL A 223 -9.48 -25.08 8.46
CA VAL A 223 -8.18 -24.40 8.58
C VAL A 223 -8.38 -23.02 9.20
N TYR A 224 -7.51 -22.67 10.14
CA TYR A 224 -7.54 -21.38 10.82
C TYR A 224 -7.32 -20.22 9.84
N VAL A 225 -8.15 -19.19 9.94
CA VAL A 225 -8.21 -18.06 8.98
C VAL A 225 -6.84 -17.41 8.70
N TRP A 226 -6.00 -17.21 9.71
CA TRP A 226 -4.66 -16.66 9.49
C TRP A 226 -3.70 -17.61 8.80
N PHE A 227 -3.83 -18.93 9.06
CA PHE A 227 -3.02 -19.93 8.36
C PHE A 227 -3.42 -20.04 6.89
N ASP A 228 -4.70 -19.95 6.61
CA ASP A 228 -5.30 -19.86 5.28
C ASP A 228 -4.85 -18.57 4.57
N ALA A 229 -5.14 -17.42 5.17
CA ALA A 229 -4.85 -16.11 4.57
C ALA A 229 -3.37 -15.90 4.25
N LEU A 230 -2.42 -16.32 5.12
CA LEU A 230 -0.98 -16.14 4.88
C LEU A 230 -0.49 -16.91 3.64
N LEU A 231 -1.13 -18.02 3.29
CA LEU A 231 -0.77 -18.79 2.10
C LEU A 231 -1.08 -18.08 0.77
N ASN A 232 -1.92 -17.04 0.79
CA ASN A 232 -2.28 -16.31 -0.42
C ASN A 232 -1.07 -15.82 -1.22
N TYR A 233 0.00 -15.41 -0.55
CA TYR A 233 1.20 -14.89 -1.18
C TYR A 233 1.89 -15.91 -2.06
N ALA A 234 1.92 -17.16 -1.62
CA ALA A 234 2.51 -18.27 -2.37
C ALA A 234 1.51 -18.85 -3.38
N THR A 235 0.25 -19.08 -2.98
CA THR A 235 -0.78 -19.64 -3.89
C THR A 235 -1.10 -18.67 -5.03
N GLY A 236 -1.15 -17.37 -4.76
CA GLY A 236 -1.33 -16.34 -5.78
C GLY A 236 -0.15 -16.24 -6.76
N ALA A 237 1.05 -16.64 -6.33
CA ALA A 237 2.19 -16.83 -7.22
C ALA A 237 2.17 -18.18 -7.96
N GLY A 238 1.21 -19.07 -7.64
CA GLY A 238 1.07 -20.38 -8.28
C GLY A 238 1.67 -21.55 -7.49
N TYR A 239 1.90 -21.39 -6.17
CA TYR A 239 2.36 -22.47 -5.32
C TYR A 239 1.21 -23.40 -4.91
N ASN A 240 1.33 -24.64 -5.29
CA ASN A 240 0.58 -25.76 -4.73
C ASN A 240 1.57 -26.93 -4.64
N PRO A 241 1.84 -27.53 -3.47
CA PRO A 241 2.84 -28.59 -3.33
C PRO A 241 2.54 -29.85 -4.15
N GLU A 242 1.30 -30.06 -4.60
CA GLU A 242 0.89 -31.15 -5.48
C GLU A 242 1.06 -30.80 -6.97
N SER A 243 1.07 -29.49 -7.31
CA SER A 243 1.16 -29.02 -8.71
C SER A 243 1.68 -27.59 -8.78
N VAL A 244 2.99 -27.41 -8.59
CA VAL A 244 3.62 -26.07 -8.65
C VAL A 244 3.54 -25.49 -10.05
N SER A 245 2.99 -24.29 -10.17
CA SER A 245 2.91 -23.57 -11.45
C SER A 245 4.30 -23.25 -12.02
N PRO A 246 4.51 -23.33 -13.36
CA PRO A 246 5.72 -22.85 -14.01
C PRO A 246 6.00 -21.35 -13.79
N ASP A 247 4.99 -20.57 -13.39
CA ASP A 247 5.14 -19.13 -13.11
C ASP A 247 5.61 -18.87 -11.67
N PHE A 248 5.52 -19.85 -10.76
CA PHE A 248 5.96 -19.68 -9.39
C PHE A 248 7.40 -19.17 -9.26
N PRO A 249 8.43 -19.74 -9.89
CA PRO A 249 9.80 -19.22 -9.80
C PRO A 249 10.00 -17.86 -10.48
N VAL A 250 9.06 -17.41 -11.31
CA VAL A 250 9.06 -16.07 -11.92
C VAL A 250 8.61 -15.01 -10.94
N LEU A 251 7.68 -15.35 -10.05
CA LEU A 251 7.10 -14.45 -9.06
C LEU A 251 7.76 -14.62 -7.68
N TRP A 252 8.02 -15.86 -7.25
CA TRP A 252 8.53 -16.15 -5.92
C TRP A 252 10.08 -16.18 -5.87
N PRO A 253 10.75 -15.73 -4.78
CA PRO A 253 10.17 -15.13 -3.59
C PRO A 253 9.64 -13.72 -3.82
N ALA A 254 8.66 -13.29 -2.99
CA ALA A 254 8.18 -11.92 -2.99
C ALA A 254 9.31 -10.97 -2.57
N ASP A 255 9.41 -9.83 -3.25
CA ASP A 255 10.42 -8.80 -2.91
C ASP A 255 9.99 -7.98 -1.69
N VAL A 256 8.69 -7.70 -1.55
CA VAL A 256 8.18 -7.01 -0.38
C VAL A 256 6.73 -7.38 -0.07
N HIS A 257 6.46 -7.70 1.20
CA HIS A 257 5.13 -7.70 1.80
C HIS A 257 4.95 -6.39 2.56
N LEU A 258 4.01 -5.54 2.10
CA LEU A 258 3.61 -4.32 2.82
C LEU A 258 2.45 -4.66 3.74
N VAL A 259 2.57 -4.39 5.04
CA VAL A 259 1.56 -4.77 6.03
C VAL A 259 1.34 -3.69 7.07
N GLY A 260 0.17 -3.66 7.71
CA GLY A 260 -0.05 -2.85 8.90
C GLY A 260 0.72 -3.40 10.11
N LYS A 261 1.11 -2.52 11.03
CA LYS A 261 1.88 -2.91 12.23
C LYS A 261 1.17 -3.96 13.10
N GLU A 262 -0.16 -3.98 13.11
CA GLU A 262 -0.98 -4.90 13.90
C GLU A 262 -0.86 -6.37 13.47
N ILE A 263 -0.51 -6.59 12.20
CA ILE A 263 -0.35 -7.93 11.64
C ILE A 263 1.12 -8.28 11.36
N PHE A 264 2.05 -7.45 11.83
CA PHE A 264 3.48 -7.63 11.60
C PHE A 264 3.99 -8.96 12.18
N ARG A 265 3.49 -9.38 13.36
CA ARG A 265 3.86 -10.66 13.98
C ARG A 265 3.48 -11.86 13.12
N PHE A 266 2.31 -11.85 12.48
CA PHE A 266 1.90 -12.91 11.58
C PHE A 266 2.82 -13.03 10.37
N HIS A 267 3.19 -11.91 9.77
CA HIS A 267 4.00 -11.86 8.55
C HIS A 267 5.51 -11.97 8.82
N GLY A 268 5.97 -11.54 9.97
CA GLY A 268 7.39 -11.57 10.32
C GLY A 268 7.82 -12.85 11.06
N VAL A 269 6.89 -13.59 11.69
CA VAL A 269 7.20 -14.78 12.49
C VAL A 269 6.50 -16.02 11.95
N ILE A 270 5.15 -16.00 11.91
CA ILE A 270 4.37 -17.20 11.55
C ILE A 270 4.57 -17.55 10.07
N TRP A 271 4.41 -16.59 9.19
CA TRP A 271 4.57 -16.80 7.75
C TRP A 271 5.95 -17.34 7.35
N PRO A 272 7.08 -16.75 7.79
CA PRO A 272 8.38 -17.32 7.51
C PRO A 272 8.56 -18.73 8.07
N ALA A 273 8.03 -19.03 9.27
CA ALA A 273 8.09 -20.37 9.84
C ALA A 273 7.32 -21.40 8.99
N MET A 274 6.14 -21.00 8.46
CA MET A 274 5.37 -21.86 7.54
C MET A 274 6.15 -22.15 6.26
N LEU A 275 6.81 -21.14 5.68
CA LEU A 275 7.66 -21.32 4.50
C LEU A 275 8.87 -22.20 4.78
N MET A 276 9.52 -22.05 5.94
CA MET A 276 10.62 -22.92 6.37
C MET A 276 10.15 -24.38 6.49
N ALA A 277 8.95 -24.61 7.06
CA ALA A 277 8.34 -25.94 7.16
C ALA A 277 8.05 -26.56 5.79
N LEU A 278 7.70 -25.74 4.82
CA LEU A 278 7.43 -26.16 3.45
C LEU A 278 8.69 -26.37 2.61
N GLY A 279 9.86 -25.89 3.08
CA GLY A 279 11.09 -25.85 2.28
C GLY A 279 11.04 -24.83 1.14
N VAL A 280 10.26 -23.74 1.31
CA VAL A 280 10.08 -22.67 0.35
C VAL A 280 10.92 -21.44 0.75
N GLU A 281 11.56 -20.79 -0.21
CA GLU A 281 12.37 -19.59 0.02
C GLU A 281 11.53 -18.50 0.70
N LEU A 282 12.15 -17.75 1.63
CA LEU A 282 11.47 -16.65 2.33
C LEU A 282 11.33 -15.40 1.44
N PRO A 283 10.32 -14.54 1.67
CA PRO A 283 10.26 -13.24 1.03
C PRO A 283 11.48 -12.40 1.41
N ARG A 284 11.83 -11.43 0.58
CA ARG A 284 13.03 -10.60 0.82
C ARG A 284 12.82 -9.57 1.92
N LYS A 285 11.58 -9.06 2.04
CA LYS A 285 11.25 -8.02 3.02
C LYS A 285 9.79 -8.11 3.47
N VAL A 286 9.58 -7.90 4.77
CA VAL A 286 8.28 -7.59 5.37
C VAL A 286 8.34 -6.19 5.96
N TYR A 287 7.59 -5.26 5.39
CA TYR A 287 7.58 -3.87 5.81
C TYR A 287 6.28 -3.51 6.53
N ALA A 288 6.37 -3.12 7.80
CA ALA A 288 5.23 -2.74 8.63
C ALA A 288 5.06 -1.22 8.70
N HIS A 289 3.95 -0.71 8.18
CA HIS A 289 3.60 0.70 8.32
C HIS A 289 2.72 0.96 9.54
N GLY A 290 2.64 2.24 9.95
CA GLY A 290 1.76 2.71 11.03
C GLY A 290 0.31 2.90 10.60
N TRP A 291 -0.51 3.38 11.51
CA TRP A 291 -1.93 3.67 11.27
C TRP A 291 -2.16 5.14 10.93
N TRP A 292 -3.23 5.37 10.19
CA TRP A 292 -3.90 6.66 10.20
C TRP A 292 -4.96 6.67 11.31
N THR A 293 -4.87 7.68 12.17
CA THR A 293 -5.79 7.95 13.27
C THR A 293 -6.62 9.19 12.97
N ILE A 294 -7.66 9.43 13.73
CA ILE A 294 -8.41 10.69 13.78
C ILE A 294 -8.48 11.09 15.23
N ASN A 295 -7.93 12.26 15.59
CA ASN A 295 -7.82 12.75 16.96
C ASN A 295 -7.08 11.75 17.88
N GLY A 296 -6.05 11.06 17.37
CA GLY A 296 -5.29 10.05 18.10
C GLY A 296 -5.96 8.67 18.21
N ASP A 297 -7.21 8.53 17.81
CA ASP A 297 -7.95 7.26 17.85
C ASP A 297 -7.85 6.52 16.51
N LYS A 298 -7.75 5.18 16.56
CA LYS A 298 -7.83 4.34 15.35
C LYS A 298 -9.16 4.60 14.65
N MET A 299 -9.11 4.82 13.33
CA MET A 299 -10.30 4.96 12.50
C MET A 299 -11.21 3.73 12.65
N SER A 300 -12.46 3.97 12.97
CA SER A 300 -13.46 2.91 13.13
C SER A 300 -14.86 3.44 12.82
N LYS A 301 -15.59 2.73 11.95
CA LYS A 301 -16.98 3.05 11.64
C LYS A 301 -17.88 2.94 12.86
N SER A 302 -17.65 1.95 13.73
CA SER A 302 -18.42 1.75 14.96
C SER A 302 -18.27 2.90 15.96
N ARG A 303 -17.19 3.70 15.85
CA ARG A 303 -16.95 4.90 16.66
C ARG A 303 -17.37 6.20 15.95
N GLY A 304 -17.81 6.12 14.69
CA GLY A 304 -18.18 7.29 13.90
C GLY A 304 -17.01 8.19 13.49
N ASN A 305 -15.76 7.79 13.77
CA ASN A 305 -14.55 8.55 13.47
C ASN A 305 -13.84 7.98 12.23
N PHE A 306 -14.49 8.01 11.07
CA PHE A 306 -13.85 7.57 9.85
C PHE A 306 -14.05 8.56 8.69
N ILE A 307 -13.11 8.59 7.77
CA ILE A 307 -13.17 9.43 6.57
C ILE A 307 -13.33 8.50 5.38
N LYS A 308 -14.35 8.78 4.58
CA LYS A 308 -14.57 8.09 3.30
C LYS A 308 -13.59 8.65 2.28
N ALA A 309 -12.76 7.79 1.71
CA ALA A 309 -11.82 8.19 0.67
C ALA A 309 -12.54 8.80 -0.54
N GLU A 310 -13.72 8.27 -0.88
CA GLU A 310 -14.55 8.72 -2.00
C GLU A 310 -15.00 10.18 -1.85
N ASP A 311 -15.34 10.62 -0.62
CA ASP A 311 -15.76 12.01 -0.36
C ASP A 311 -14.59 12.97 -0.58
N VAL A 312 -13.40 12.61 -0.10
CA VAL A 312 -12.18 13.39 -0.31
C VAL A 312 -11.81 13.44 -1.80
N VAL A 313 -11.88 12.29 -2.49
CA VAL A 313 -11.57 12.20 -3.92
C VAL A 313 -12.58 13.01 -4.74
N LYS A 314 -13.85 12.98 -4.41
CA LYS A 314 -14.90 13.76 -5.09
C LYS A 314 -14.66 15.27 -4.99
N GLU A 315 -14.19 15.73 -3.83
CA GLU A 315 -13.99 17.16 -3.58
C GLU A 315 -12.63 17.67 -4.09
N TYR A 316 -11.55 16.92 -3.89
CA TYR A 316 -10.18 17.38 -4.12
C TYR A 316 -9.46 16.64 -5.25
N GLY A 317 -10.01 15.53 -5.74
CA GLY A 317 -9.34 14.66 -6.71
C GLY A 317 -8.47 13.59 -6.04
N VAL A 318 -8.26 12.48 -6.76
CA VAL A 318 -7.52 11.31 -6.24
C VAL A 318 -6.06 11.63 -5.95
N ASP A 319 -5.42 12.41 -6.80
CA ASP A 319 -3.99 12.74 -6.67
C ASP A 319 -3.70 13.58 -5.42
N ALA A 320 -4.64 14.44 -5.01
CA ALA A 320 -4.51 15.21 -3.78
C ALA A 320 -4.51 14.29 -2.54
N LEU A 321 -5.37 13.26 -2.52
CA LEU A 321 -5.39 12.28 -1.44
C LEU A 321 -4.10 11.45 -1.42
N ARG A 322 -3.67 10.94 -2.60
CA ARG A 322 -2.41 10.16 -2.76
C ARG A 322 -1.20 10.97 -2.30
N TYR A 323 -1.12 12.24 -2.67
CA TYR A 323 -0.08 13.15 -2.21
C TYR A 323 -0.09 13.32 -0.69
N PHE A 324 -1.25 13.66 -0.13
CA PHE A 324 -1.39 13.99 1.29
C PHE A 324 -0.93 12.85 2.19
N VAL A 325 -1.43 11.62 1.96
CA VAL A 325 -1.15 10.47 2.85
C VAL A 325 0.32 10.05 2.87
N PHE A 326 1.12 10.43 1.88
CA PHE A 326 2.56 10.15 1.86
C PHE A 326 3.44 11.37 2.13
N ARG A 327 2.86 12.57 2.09
CA ARG A 327 3.59 13.81 2.41
C ARG A 327 3.47 14.20 3.87
N GLU A 328 2.32 13.96 4.49
CA GLU A 328 2.04 14.43 5.85
C GLU A 328 2.77 13.59 6.91
N VAL A 329 2.93 12.30 6.67
CA VAL A 329 3.51 11.35 7.64
C VAL A 329 4.58 10.50 6.99
N THR A 330 5.68 10.26 7.71
CA THR A 330 6.72 9.31 7.31
C THR A 330 6.14 7.90 7.24
N PHE A 331 6.25 7.26 6.07
CA PHE A 331 5.77 5.89 5.90
C PHE A 331 6.46 4.94 6.88
N GLY A 332 5.68 4.21 7.67
CA GLY A 332 6.15 3.41 8.81
C GLY A 332 5.70 3.94 10.18
N GLN A 333 5.46 5.24 10.29
CA GLN A 333 4.96 5.87 11.52
C GLN A 333 3.45 6.01 11.51
N ASP A 334 2.85 6.22 12.70
CA ASP A 334 1.44 6.56 12.83
C ASP A 334 1.23 8.04 12.46
N GLY A 335 0.11 8.32 11.81
CA GLY A 335 -0.30 9.68 11.44
C GLY A 335 -1.71 9.99 11.85
N ASP A 336 -1.97 11.27 12.12
CA ASP A 336 -3.32 11.75 12.42
C ASP A 336 -3.91 12.48 11.22
N PHE A 337 -5.07 12.02 10.76
CA PHE A 337 -5.74 12.60 9.60
C PHE A 337 -6.63 13.76 10.06
N SER A 338 -6.35 14.94 9.54
CA SER A 338 -7.15 16.13 9.76
C SER A 338 -7.52 16.78 8.42
N MET A 339 -8.81 17.07 8.21
CA MET A 339 -9.25 17.79 7.01
C MET A 339 -8.63 19.20 6.93
N ASP A 340 -8.33 19.82 8.06
CA ASP A 340 -7.65 21.12 8.07
C ASP A 340 -6.19 21.01 7.61
N ALA A 341 -5.47 19.96 8.04
CA ALA A 341 -4.14 19.66 7.53
C ALA A 341 -4.18 19.34 6.03
N PHE A 342 -5.17 18.57 5.60
CA PHE A 342 -5.39 18.26 4.19
C PHE A 342 -5.61 19.53 3.35
N ARG A 343 -6.52 20.41 3.75
CA ARG A 343 -6.80 21.69 3.05
C ARG A 343 -5.57 22.60 3.00
N ARG A 344 -4.83 22.70 4.11
CA ARG A 344 -3.59 23.48 4.14
C ARG A 344 -2.58 22.97 3.12
N ARG A 345 -2.31 21.66 3.10
CA ARG A 345 -1.41 21.03 2.13
C ARG A 345 -1.89 21.19 0.69
N TYR A 346 -3.17 20.95 0.45
CA TYR A 346 -3.75 21.11 -0.88
C TYR A 346 -3.56 22.54 -1.40
N ASN A 347 -3.88 23.56 -0.61
CA ASN A 347 -3.77 24.95 -1.05
C ASN A 347 -2.32 25.43 -1.14
N ALA A 348 -1.47 25.07 -0.18
CA ALA A 348 -0.07 25.49 -0.17
C ALA A 348 0.75 24.74 -1.22
N ASP A 349 0.81 23.43 -1.11
CA ASP A 349 1.75 22.64 -1.90
C ASP A 349 1.22 22.39 -3.33
N LEU A 350 -0.06 22.02 -3.47
CA LEU A 350 -0.59 21.64 -4.78
C LEU A 350 -1.10 22.82 -5.58
N ALA A 351 -1.94 23.70 -5.00
CA ALA A 351 -2.51 24.82 -5.74
C ALA A 351 -1.51 25.98 -5.92
N ASN A 352 -0.85 26.41 -4.83
CA ASN A 352 0.04 27.58 -4.88
C ASN A 352 1.43 27.23 -5.42
N ASP A 353 2.07 26.15 -4.92
CA ASP A 353 3.43 25.84 -5.36
C ASP A 353 3.45 25.22 -6.75
N LEU A 354 2.96 23.99 -6.89
CA LEU A 354 3.04 23.25 -8.16
C LEU A 354 2.08 23.82 -9.23
N GLY A 355 0.82 24.03 -8.86
CA GLY A 355 -0.24 24.46 -9.80
C GLY A 355 0.00 25.84 -10.36
N ASN A 356 0.36 26.81 -9.50
CA ASN A 356 0.67 28.19 -9.93
C ASN A 356 1.97 28.23 -10.75
N LEU A 357 3.04 27.53 -10.33
CA LEU A 357 4.28 27.46 -11.10
C LEU A 357 4.01 26.93 -12.50
N PHE A 358 3.33 25.81 -12.60
CA PHE A 358 3.00 25.18 -13.88
C PHE A 358 2.19 26.11 -14.77
N SER A 359 1.12 26.72 -14.25
CA SER A 359 0.28 27.65 -15.01
C SER A 359 1.04 28.88 -15.48
N ARG A 360 1.89 29.49 -14.65
CA ARG A 360 2.70 30.66 -15.00
C ARG A 360 3.66 30.32 -16.13
N VAL A 361 4.41 29.24 -16.04
CA VAL A 361 5.38 28.83 -17.06
C VAL A 361 4.68 28.48 -18.36
N MET A 362 3.62 27.67 -18.31
CA MET A 362 2.92 27.21 -19.52
C MET A 362 2.21 28.35 -20.27
N ASN A 363 1.57 29.29 -19.57
CA ASN A 363 0.94 30.44 -20.19
C ASN A 363 1.99 31.36 -20.91
N MET A 364 3.18 31.45 -20.33
CA MET A 364 4.26 32.23 -20.98
C MET A 364 4.89 31.44 -22.13
N ALA A 365 5.10 30.11 -21.96
CA ALA A 365 5.61 29.24 -23.04
C ALA A 365 4.65 29.27 -24.25
N ALA A 366 3.35 29.18 -24.04
CA ALA A 366 2.34 29.27 -25.07
C ALA A 366 2.40 30.62 -25.83
N LYS A 367 2.67 31.71 -25.12
CA LYS A 367 2.72 33.05 -25.69
C LYS A 367 4.01 33.35 -26.46
N TYR A 368 5.17 32.78 -26.05
CA TYR A 368 6.48 33.26 -26.51
C TYR A 368 7.32 32.17 -27.19
N LEU A 369 6.90 30.91 -27.20
CA LEU A 369 7.65 29.80 -27.80
C LEU A 369 7.06 29.24 -29.12
N ASP A 370 6.14 29.96 -29.75
CA ASP A 370 5.54 29.60 -31.05
C ASP A 370 5.03 28.14 -31.11
N HIS A 371 4.53 27.62 -30.01
CA HIS A 371 4.00 26.23 -29.85
C HIS A 371 4.97 25.09 -30.23
N ARG A 372 6.28 25.38 -30.36
CA ARG A 372 7.29 24.37 -30.61
C ARG A 372 7.88 23.87 -29.30
N LEU A 373 8.02 22.56 -29.20
CA LEU A 373 8.73 21.96 -28.07
C LEU A 373 10.19 22.42 -28.11
N PRO A 374 10.72 22.96 -27.01
CA PRO A 374 12.11 23.38 -26.98
C PRO A 374 13.06 22.19 -27.04
N GLU A 375 14.19 22.34 -27.69
CA GLU A 375 15.29 21.41 -27.61
C GLU A 375 15.79 21.32 -26.15
N LYS A 376 16.37 20.17 -25.78
CA LYS A 376 16.91 19.94 -24.43
C LYS A 376 18.00 20.99 -24.15
N PRO A 377 17.93 21.73 -23.02
CA PRO A 377 18.91 22.75 -22.70
C PRO A 377 20.23 22.11 -22.20
N GLU A 378 21.18 21.86 -23.09
CA GLU A 378 22.46 21.21 -22.76
C GLU A 378 23.30 21.98 -21.73
N ALA A 379 23.18 23.29 -21.70
CA ALA A 379 24.01 24.19 -20.88
C ALA A 379 23.31 24.72 -19.62
N SER A 380 22.03 24.38 -19.35
CA SER A 380 21.28 24.93 -18.22
C SER A 380 21.78 24.37 -16.88
N GLU A 381 22.20 25.24 -15.99
CA GLU A 381 22.66 24.90 -14.64
C GLU A 381 21.52 24.31 -13.80
N THR A 382 20.36 24.97 -13.76
CA THR A 382 19.18 24.53 -13.01
C THR A 382 18.67 23.18 -13.46
N PHE A 383 18.63 22.95 -14.78
CA PHE A 383 18.23 21.66 -15.32
C PHE A 383 19.19 20.53 -14.87
N ARG A 384 20.52 20.77 -14.95
CA ARG A 384 21.52 19.78 -14.50
C ARG A 384 21.44 19.54 -13.00
N GLU A 385 21.26 20.59 -12.21
CA GLU A 385 21.07 20.48 -10.77
C GLU A 385 19.87 19.58 -10.44
N LEU A 386 18.68 19.90 -10.97
CA LEU A 386 17.48 19.06 -10.75
C LEU A 386 17.71 17.63 -11.20
N ALA A 387 18.23 17.44 -12.42
CA ALA A 387 18.49 16.11 -12.95
C ALA A 387 19.41 15.27 -12.03
N SER A 388 20.37 15.92 -11.36
CA SER A 388 21.27 15.26 -10.41
C SER A 388 20.59 14.71 -9.15
N TRP A 389 19.38 15.19 -8.80
CA TRP A 389 18.62 14.72 -7.65
C TRP A 389 17.85 13.43 -7.93
N THR A 390 17.66 13.08 -9.21
CA THR A 390 16.90 11.88 -9.62
C THR A 390 17.36 10.58 -8.92
N PRO A 391 18.67 10.26 -8.83
CA PRO A 391 19.10 9.04 -8.14
C PRO A 391 18.74 9.02 -6.65
N ALA A 392 18.76 10.18 -5.97
CA ALA A 392 18.39 10.28 -4.55
C ALA A 392 16.87 10.07 -4.35
N ILE A 393 16.04 10.63 -5.23
CA ILE A 393 14.58 10.43 -5.23
C ILE A 393 14.27 8.96 -5.47
N HIS A 394 14.88 8.33 -6.49
CA HIS A 394 14.70 6.90 -6.79
C HIS A 394 15.07 6.02 -5.60
N ARG A 395 16.19 6.32 -4.93
CA ARG A 395 16.60 5.58 -3.72
C ARG A 395 15.56 5.71 -2.60
N SER A 396 15.05 6.91 -2.35
CA SER A 396 13.97 7.12 -1.36
C SER A 396 12.72 6.31 -1.70
N MET A 397 12.33 6.23 -2.99
CA MET A 397 11.22 5.41 -3.45
C MET A 397 11.46 3.92 -3.21
N GLU A 398 12.60 3.39 -3.61
CA GLU A 398 12.98 1.98 -3.50
C GLU A 398 13.14 1.52 -2.05
N THR A 399 13.48 2.45 -1.14
CA THR A 399 13.56 2.19 0.30
C THR A 399 12.28 2.52 1.07
N LEU A 400 11.17 2.81 0.36
CA LEU A 400 9.86 3.12 0.93
C LEU A 400 9.84 4.41 1.78
N GLN A 401 10.78 5.33 1.54
CA GLN A 401 10.85 6.63 2.17
C GLN A 401 10.09 7.68 1.34
N PHE A 402 8.80 7.48 1.19
CA PHE A 402 7.96 8.27 0.28
C PHE A 402 7.88 9.75 0.66
N SER A 403 7.82 10.07 1.96
CA SER A 403 7.82 11.45 2.43
C SER A 403 9.12 12.19 2.07
N ASP A 404 10.28 11.52 2.18
CA ASP A 404 11.58 12.07 1.81
C ASP A 404 11.68 12.31 0.29
N ALA A 405 11.14 11.38 -0.50
CA ALA A 405 11.06 11.56 -1.95
C ALA A 405 10.22 12.79 -2.31
N LEU A 406 9.02 12.92 -1.73
CA LEU A 406 8.15 14.07 -1.94
C LEU A 406 8.77 15.37 -1.45
N GLU A 407 9.49 15.36 -0.34
CA GLU A 407 10.20 16.54 0.16
C GLU A 407 11.24 17.04 -0.84
N LYS A 408 12.08 16.15 -1.39
CA LYS A 408 13.06 16.47 -2.43
C LYS A 408 12.40 17.01 -3.69
N ILE A 409 11.28 16.41 -4.11
CA ILE A 409 10.50 16.89 -5.27
C ILE A 409 10.00 18.30 -5.01
N TRP A 410 9.46 18.60 -3.81
CA TRP A 410 8.97 19.95 -3.47
C TRP A 410 10.09 20.97 -3.27
N GLN A 411 11.30 20.56 -2.87
CA GLN A 411 12.49 21.40 -2.94
C GLN A 411 12.76 21.84 -4.39
N GLY A 412 12.63 20.92 -5.35
CA GLY A 412 12.73 21.23 -6.78
C GLY A 412 11.66 22.22 -7.25
N VAL A 413 10.41 22.01 -6.89
CA VAL A 413 9.30 22.94 -7.18
C VAL A 413 9.59 24.32 -6.59
N GLY A 414 10.05 24.38 -5.34
CA GLY A 414 10.43 25.64 -4.66
C GLY A 414 11.60 26.35 -5.34
N THR A 415 12.59 25.60 -5.82
CA THR A 415 13.72 26.16 -6.59
C THR A 415 13.24 26.83 -7.88
N LEU A 416 12.34 26.16 -8.62
CA LEU A 416 11.76 26.73 -9.84
C LEU A 416 10.88 27.96 -9.57
N ASN A 417 10.09 27.95 -8.50
CA ASN A 417 9.30 29.12 -8.10
C ASN A 417 10.21 30.34 -7.82
N ARG A 418 11.27 30.13 -6.99
CA ARG A 418 12.25 31.21 -6.72
C ARG A 418 12.94 31.73 -7.98
N LEU A 419 13.26 30.82 -8.92
CA LEU A 419 13.88 31.19 -10.18
C LEU A 419 12.95 32.08 -11.03
N VAL A 420 11.66 31.73 -11.13
CA VAL A 420 10.66 32.53 -11.83
C VAL A 420 10.50 33.91 -11.17
N ASP A 421 10.46 33.96 -9.83
CA ASP A 421 10.30 35.22 -9.11
C ASP A 421 11.56 36.14 -9.20
N THR A 422 12.75 35.54 -9.23
CA THR A 422 14.01 36.28 -9.39
C THR A 422 14.21 36.78 -10.82
N LYS A 423 13.97 35.93 -11.82
CA LYS A 423 14.19 36.24 -13.23
C LYS A 423 13.09 37.13 -13.83
N LYS A 424 11.90 37.14 -13.21
CA LYS A 424 10.75 37.95 -13.62
C LYS A 424 10.50 37.87 -15.13
N PRO A 425 10.17 36.69 -15.69
CA PRO A 425 10.10 36.50 -17.14
C PRO A 425 9.09 37.47 -17.83
N TRP A 426 8.10 37.97 -17.12
CA TRP A 426 7.19 39.02 -17.64
C TRP A 426 7.86 40.38 -17.85
N GLU A 427 8.92 40.71 -17.09
CA GLU A 427 9.78 41.88 -17.31
C GLU A 427 10.79 41.61 -18.44
N MET A 428 11.38 40.39 -18.47
CA MET A 428 12.27 39.94 -19.55
C MET A 428 11.59 40.03 -20.92
N ALA A 429 10.30 39.71 -21.01
CA ALA A 429 9.54 39.78 -22.26
C ALA A 429 9.56 41.22 -22.86
N LYS A 430 9.70 42.25 -22.02
CA LYS A 430 9.74 43.66 -22.44
C LYS A 430 11.18 44.17 -22.63
N SER A 431 12.06 43.80 -21.70
CA SER A 431 13.42 44.40 -21.63
C SER A 431 14.48 43.56 -22.37
N ASN A 432 14.34 42.25 -22.42
CA ASN A 432 15.30 41.31 -23.06
C ASN A 432 14.62 40.07 -23.65
N PRO A 433 13.84 40.22 -24.74
CA PRO A 433 13.13 39.07 -25.36
C PRO A 433 14.06 37.92 -25.82
N LYS A 434 15.33 38.24 -26.14
CA LYS A 434 16.32 37.22 -26.55
C LYS A 434 16.69 36.25 -25.42
N ALA A 435 16.70 36.72 -24.18
CA ALA A 435 16.99 35.89 -23.02
C ALA A 435 15.74 35.11 -22.53
N LEU A 436 14.53 35.55 -22.87
CA LEU A 436 13.29 34.92 -22.44
C LEU A 436 13.11 33.51 -23.00
N LYS A 437 13.35 33.33 -24.31
CA LYS A 437 13.16 32.01 -24.96
C LYS A 437 14.03 30.91 -24.32
N PRO A 438 15.35 31.08 -24.16
CA PRO A 438 16.18 30.06 -23.44
C PRO A 438 15.69 29.79 -22.03
N PHE A 439 15.29 30.82 -21.29
CA PHE A 439 14.75 30.67 -19.94
C PHE A 439 13.47 29.83 -19.92
N LEU A 440 12.52 30.12 -20.80
CA LEU A 440 11.29 29.33 -20.89
C LEU A 440 11.56 27.88 -21.34
N HIS A 441 12.53 27.66 -22.23
CA HIS A 441 12.98 26.31 -22.60
C HIS A 441 13.49 25.54 -21.38
N GLU A 442 14.35 26.15 -20.57
CA GLU A 442 14.86 25.58 -19.33
C GLU A 442 13.72 25.20 -18.37
N MET A 443 12.77 26.13 -18.13
CA MET A 443 11.64 25.91 -17.23
C MET A 443 10.74 24.78 -17.69
N VAL A 444 10.45 24.67 -18.99
CA VAL A 444 9.66 23.55 -19.55
C VAL A 444 10.36 22.21 -19.34
N TRP A 445 11.67 22.13 -19.55
CA TRP A 445 12.43 20.90 -19.32
C TRP A 445 12.54 20.54 -17.84
N CYS A 446 12.69 21.52 -16.93
CA CYS A 446 12.64 21.30 -15.51
C CYS A 446 11.27 20.78 -15.06
N LEU A 447 10.18 21.32 -15.60
CA LEU A 447 8.82 20.81 -15.32
C LEU A 447 8.59 19.40 -15.84
N ARG A 448 9.26 18.96 -16.93
CA ARG A 448 9.23 17.55 -17.35
C ARG A 448 9.87 16.62 -16.34
N ILE A 449 10.98 17.03 -15.73
CA ILE A 449 11.61 16.28 -14.64
C ILE A 449 10.64 16.16 -13.46
N ILE A 450 10.04 17.29 -13.03
CA ILE A 450 9.06 17.30 -11.94
C ILE A 450 7.87 16.38 -12.27
N ALA A 451 7.34 16.44 -13.49
CA ALA A 451 6.22 15.59 -13.93
C ALA A 451 6.58 14.10 -13.83
N ALA A 452 7.78 13.70 -14.24
CA ALA A 452 8.26 12.33 -14.12
C ALA A 452 8.42 11.89 -12.66
N TRP A 453 8.90 12.77 -11.77
CA TRP A 453 9.07 12.45 -10.36
C TRP A 453 7.76 12.29 -9.60
N ILE A 454 6.73 13.11 -9.93
CA ILE A 454 5.43 13.02 -9.27
C ILE A 454 4.54 11.89 -9.81
N ASP A 455 4.83 11.34 -10.98
CA ASP A 455 3.96 10.36 -11.66
C ASP A 455 3.57 9.16 -10.78
N PRO A 456 4.46 8.53 -10.01
CA PRO A 456 4.06 7.44 -9.11
C PRO A 456 3.05 7.86 -8.05
N PHE A 457 3.14 9.09 -7.55
CA PHE A 457 2.26 9.64 -6.51
C PHE A 457 0.96 10.21 -7.08
N MET A 458 1.06 10.98 -8.16
CA MET A 458 -0.03 11.77 -8.74
C MET A 458 -0.15 11.51 -10.25
N PRO A 459 -0.55 10.28 -10.66
CA PRO A 459 -0.52 9.87 -12.06
C PRO A 459 -1.42 10.68 -12.99
N ASP A 460 -2.59 11.13 -12.52
CA ASP A 460 -3.50 11.93 -13.33
C ASP A 460 -2.94 13.34 -13.56
N THR A 461 -2.33 13.92 -12.53
CA THR A 461 -1.65 15.22 -12.62
C THR A 461 -0.43 15.16 -13.53
N ALA A 462 0.42 14.11 -13.36
CA ALA A 462 1.57 13.88 -14.22
C ALA A 462 1.15 13.70 -15.68
N SER A 463 0.12 12.91 -15.94
CA SER A 463 -0.44 12.71 -17.29
C SER A 463 -0.90 14.03 -17.91
N ARG A 464 -1.60 14.90 -17.14
CA ARG A 464 -2.01 16.23 -17.60
C ARG A 464 -0.80 17.13 -17.87
N MET A 465 0.23 17.10 -17.01
CA MET A 465 1.47 17.82 -17.24
C MET A 465 2.20 17.32 -18.49
N HIS A 466 2.35 16.02 -18.66
CA HIS A 466 3.00 15.40 -19.82
C HIS A 466 2.30 15.80 -21.12
N LEU A 467 0.97 15.76 -21.15
CA LEU A 467 0.20 16.16 -22.32
C LEU A 467 0.48 17.64 -22.70
N GLN A 468 0.47 18.52 -21.72
CA GLN A 468 0.66 19.96 -21.94
C GLN A 468 2.13 20.32 -22.23
N LEU A 469 3.08 19.58 -21.66
CA LEU A 469 4.52 19.70 -21.94
C LEU A 469 4.91 19.02 -23.26
N GLY A 470 3.96 18.42 -24.00
CA GLY A 470 4.20 17.77 -25.30
C GLY A 470 5.00 16.50 -25.22
N ILE A 471 4.97 15.76 -24.09
CA ILE A 471 5.60 14.46 -23.94
C ILE A 471 4.66 13.40 -24.56
N GLY A 472 5.13 12.68 -25.60
CA GLY A 472 4.40 11.55 -26.19
C GLY A 472 3.43 11.90 -27.34
N LYS A 473 3.36 13.16 -27.81
CA LYS A 473 2.61 13.53 -29.03
C LYS A 473 3.43 14.50 -29.90
N THR A 474 3.49 14.20 -31.18
CA THR A 474 3.85 15.22 -32.21
C THR A 474 2.70 16.22 -32.24
N HIS A 475 2.95 17.46 -31.79
CA HIS A 475 2.00 18.54 -31.99
C HIS A 475 1.89 18.79 -33.49
N GLU A 476 0.67 18.69 -34.04
CA GLU A 476 0.36 19.24 -35.35
C GLU A 476 0.63 20.75 -35.30
N ALA A 477 1.46 21.22 -36.20
CA ALA A 477 1.78 22.63 -36.32
C ALA A 477 0.49 23.40 -36.71
N GLY A 478 0.02 24.28 -35.82
CA GLY A 478 -1.12 25.15 -36.11
C GLY A 478 -2.26 25.16 -35.08
N ALA A 479 -2.21 24.35 -34.01
CA ALA A 479 -3.23 24.45 -32.97
C ALA A 479 -3.05 25.72 -32.13
N GLU A 480 -4.14 26.55 -32.02
CA GLU A 480 -4.15 27.71 -31.13
C GLU A 480 -3.87 27.32 -29.67
N PRO A 481 -3.18 28.18 -28.87
CA PRO A 481 -2.91 27.91 -27.46
C PRO A 481 -4.20 27.84 -26.69
N GLN A 482 -4.64 26.61 -26.36
CA GLN A 482 -5.72 26.45 -25.41
C GLN A 482 -5.26 26.92 -24.04
N LYS A 483 -6.06 27.79 -23.40
CA LYS A 483 -5.84 28.24 -22.04
C LYS A 483 -5.69 27.01 -21.14
N VAL A 484 -4.51 26.87 -20.53
CA VAL A 484 -4.18 25.72 -19.68
C VAL A 484 -5.06 25.76 -18.42
N PRO A 485 -5.95 24.82 -18.21
CA PRO A 485 -6.73 24.78 -16.98
C PRO A 485 -5.79 24.51 -15.78
N PRO A 486 -6.06 25.12 -14.61
CA PRO A 486 -5.22 24.91 -13.43
C PRO A 486 -5.19 23.41 -13.06
N LEU A 487 -3.99 22.92 -12.70
CA LEU A 487 -3.82 21.53 -12.22
C LEU A 487 -4.64 21.31 -10.95
N PHE A 488 -4.59 22.25 -10.03
CA PHE A 488 -5.30 22.23 -8.75
C PHE A 488 -6.01 23.57 -8.54
N PRO A 489 -7.35 23.66 -8.73
CA PRO A 489 -8.11 24.85 -8.42
C PRO A 489 -8.03 25.15 -6.92
N ARG A 490 -7.75 26.40 -6.55
CA ARG A 490 -7.71 26.82 -5.14
C ARG A 490 -9.07 26.60 -4.50
N LYS A 491 -9.12 25.94 -3.34
CA LYS A 491 -10.34 25.78 -2.55
C LYS A 491 -10.44 26.92 -1.54
N GLN A 492 -11.58 27.60 -1.51
CA GLN A 492 -11.85 28.62 -0.51
C GLN A 492 -11.95 27.98 0.87
N ASN A 493 -11.49 28.69 1.92
CA ASN A 493 -11.75 28.29 3.29
C ASN A 493 -13.23 28.54 3.58
N GLU A 494 -14.10 27.65 3.16
CA GLU A 494 -15.45 27.62 3.71
C GLU A 494 -15.32 27.20 5.17
N THR A 495 -15.90 28.00 6.08
CA THR A 495 -16.18 27.59 7.46
C THR A 495 -16.84 26.21 7.42
N PRO A 496 -16.51 25.28 8.33
CA PRO A 496 -17.05 23.93 8.29
C PRO A 496 -18.57 23.98 8.34
N LYS A 497 -19.25 23.90 7.21
CA LYS A 497 -20.60 23.38 7.14
C LYS A 497 -20.47 21.89 7.20
N ASP A 498 -20.60 21.39 8.40
CA ASP A 498 -20.99 20.03 8.75
C ASP A 498 -20.83 18.97 7.64
N ILE A 499 -19.63 18.42 7.51
CA ILE A 499 -19.53 17.02 7.11
C ILE A 499 -20.15 16.29 8.28
N LYS A 500 -21.46 16.03 8.18
CA LYS A 500 -22.22 15.26 9.16
C LYS A 500 -21.50 13.95 9.39
N THR A 501 -20.91 13.83 10.55
CA THR A 501 -20.61 12.55 11.15
C THR A 501 -21.96 11.86 11.38
N ASN A 502 -22.37 11.05 10.43
CA ASN A 502 -23.48 10.10 10.58
C ASN A 502 -22.93 8.70 10.65
#